data_b29a722fad2904a795ec636db3b69a1a
#
_entry.id   b29a722fad2904a795ec636db3b69a1a
#
_cell.length_a   1.000
_cell.length_b   1.000
_cell.length_c   1.000
_cell.angle_alpha   90.00
_cell.angle_beta   90.00
_cell.angle_gamma   90.00
#
_symmetry.space_group_name_H-M   'P 1'
#
loop_
_entity.id
_entity.type
_entity.pdbx_description
1 polymer ?
#
loop_
_entity_poly.entity_id
_entity_poly.type
_entity_poly.pdbx_seq_one_letter_code
_entity_poly.pdbx_strand_id
1 'polypeptide(L)'
;MRAESRLSWLAVAAGATLCAAVSAVGADARWLAALGSAITRAGRIPSSIPYAAAPSHDWVNVPVLGELVFHWLDALGGDRGLVAAQAVAVAVMLTLLLRDMRAAGASDGARALVIVGIPFATVSALLVVRAQLFSLPLFALAVLLLRTEARRPSRRLWLLVPLVALWSNLHGAVLTGLAVATVYLLVDRLRRDRWTALGVLAASWGALFVTPAFARTGEYYLGVLHSEPAASGFGLWAPLSLRNPLDVVFMAVAVPLLWFAVRARPKTWELVSMVLLAIATVHVGRNSVWLVLFVAAPAACGLRLRGVASARGVLLASAWVVPIVLLVAAISRAPMQTVAGPALRGQAVRLAGGQPILADSEDAEQLALDGRRVWIANPIDAFARNDQRAYLSWLQGRGAGDTLLRRHDVVLVQADSKAQERLARDDAFREVGRDAVAVLYKRAS
;
A
#
# COMPACT_ATOMS: atom_id res chain seq x y z
N MET A 1 -1.59 1.41 34.68
CA MET A 1 -1.03 0.50 33.65
C MET A 1 0.04 -0.34 34.30
N ARG A 2 -0.20 -1.64 34.43
CA ARG A 2 0.73 -2.56 35.09
C ARG A 2 2.03 -2.65 34.28
N ALA A 3 3.17 -2.83 34.99
CA ALA A 3 4.52 -2.93 34.41
C ALA A 3 4.68 -3.98 33.27
N GLU A 4 3.74 -4.93 33.20
CA GLU A 4 3.70 -6.07 32.29
C GLU A 4 3.41 -5.75 30.79
N SER A 5 3.18 -4.47 30.42
CA SER A 5 2.85 -4.13 29.04
C SER A 5 3.85 -3.19 28.36
N ARG A 6 5.00 -2.94 28.99
CA ARG A 6 5.95 -1.93 28.50
C ARG A 6 6.69 -2.36 27.23
N LEU A 7 7.14 -3.63 27.16
CA LEU A 7 7.89 -4.14 25.99
C LEU A 7 7.09 -4.06 24.70
N SER A 8 5.82 -4.47 24.71
CA SER A 8 4.98 -4.43 23.52
C SER A 8 4.66 -3.01 23.06
N TRP A 9 4.56 -2.02 23.97
CA TRP A 9 4.41 -0.62 23.58
C TRP A 9 5.68 -0.02 22.99
N LEU A 10 6.84 -0.41 23.54
CA LEU A 10 8.14 -0.02 22.96
C LEU A 10 8.32 -0.60 21.56
N ALA A 11 7.90 -1.85 21.35
CA ALA A 11 7.92 -2.46 20.03
C ALA A 11 7.02 -1.71 19.01
N VAL A 12 5.83 -1.24 19.45
CA VAL A 12 4.96 -0.39 18.61
C VAL A 12 5.67 0.92 18.23
N ALA A 13 6.25 1.61 19.23
CA ALA A 13 6.97 2.85 18.98
C ALA A 13 8.17 2.65 18.04
N ALA A 14 8.97 1.60 18.29
CA ALA A 14 10.12 1.26 17.47
C ALA A 14 9.71 0.93 16.01
N GLY A 15 8.64 0.13 15.82
CA GLY A 15 8.13 -0.23 14.49
C GLY A 15 7.63 0.97 13.70
N ALA A 16 6.89 1.87 14.33
CA ALA A 16 6.41 3.10 13.70
C ALA A 16 7.57 4.05 13.34
N THR A 17 8.55 4.17 14.24
CA THR A 17 9.73 5.02 14.00
C THR A 17 10.63 4.44 12.90
N LEU A 18 10.83 3.12 12.88
CA LEU A 18 11.57 2.45 11.81
C LEU A 18 10.89 2.69 10.46
N CYS A 19 9.56 2.55 10.41
CA CYS A 19 8.80 2.86 9.20
C CYS A 19 9.04 4.30 8.74
N ALA A 20 8.93 5.30 9.63
CA ALA A 20 9.19 6.69 9.29
C ALA A 20 10.63 6.92 8.78
N ALA A 21 11.62 6.19 9.36
CA ALA A 21 13.03 6.34 9.00
C ALA A 21 13.37 5.77 7.61
N VAL A 22 12.65 4.75 7.14
CA VAL A 22 12.99 4.04 5.90
C VAL A 22 12.01 4.30 4.75
N SER A 23 10.83 4.89 5.02
CA SER A 23 9.82 5.13 3.99
C SER A 23 10.25 6.19 2.98
N ALA A 24 9.97 5.92 1.71
CA ALA A 24 10.07 6.85 0.59
C ALA A 24 8.68 7.14 0.02
N VAL A 25 8.51 8.28 -0.62
CA VAL A 25 7.26 8.60 -1.31
C VAL A 25 7.27 7.95 -2.67
N GLY A 26 6.32 7.06 -2.91
CA GLY A 26 6.20 6.35 -4.19
C GLY A 26 5.25 7.05 -5.16
N ALA A 27 5.19 6.46 -6.32
CA ALA A 27 4.38 6.87 -7.44
C ALA A 27 2.91 7.09 -7.04
N ASP A 28 2.25 6.07 -6.48
CA ASP A 28 0.82 6.16 -6.13
C ASP A 28 0.49 7.36 -5.23
N ALA A 29 1.38 7.74 -4.29
CA ALA A 29 1.14 8.85 -3.38
C ALA A 29 1.08 10.20 -4.12
N ARG A 30 2.01 10.43 -5.04
CA ARG A 30 2.09 11.67 -5.84
C ARG A 30 0.89 11.80 -6.78
N TRP A 31 0.54 10.69 -7.41
CA TRP A 31 -0.61 10.65 -8.28
C TRP A 31 -1.92 10.93 -7.55
N LEU A 32 -2.15 10.31 -6.40
CA LEU A 32 -3.34 10.57 -5.59
C LEU A 32 -3.40 12.03 -5.17
N ALA A 33 -2.26 12.63 -4.78
CA ALA A 33 -2.18 14.04 -4.48
C ALA A 33 -2.52 14.92 -5.70
N ALA A 34 -2.03 14.55 -6.90
CA ALA A 34 -2.32 15.27 -8.14
C ALA A 34 -3.82 15.21 -8.51
N LEU A 35 -4.46 14.03 -8.40
CA LEU A 35 -5.90 13.88 -8.62
C LEU A 35 -6.71 14.66 -7.58
N GLY A 36 -6.39 14.55 -6.31
CA GLY A 36 -7.04 15.31 -5.25
C GLY A 36 -6.93 16.82 -5.49
N SER A 37 -5.77 17.31 -5.94
CA SER A 37 -5.57 18.69 -6.36
C SER A 37 -6.46 19.08 -7.55
N ALA A 38 -6.60 18.19 -8.53
CA ALA A 38 -7.46 18.44 -9.70
C ALA A 38 -8.94 18.51 -9.29
N ILE A 39 -9.39 17.61 -8.43
CA ILE A 39 -10.75 17.58 -7.88
C ILE A 39 -11.04 18.88 -7.11
N THR A 40 -10.14 19.27 -6.21
CA THR A 40 -10.28 20.46 -5.37
C THR A 40 -10.35 21.73 -6.23
N ARG A 41 -9.51 21.86 -7.25
CA ARG A 41 -9.50 23.01 -8.17
C ARG A 41 -10.72 23.06 -9.09
N ALA A 42 -11.17 21.89 -9.60
CA ALA A 42 -12.29 21.82 -10.52
C ALA A 42 -13.66 21.83 -9.82
N GLY A 43 -13.72 21.57 -8.51
CA GLY A 43 -14.95 21.38 -7.74
C GLY A 43 -15.79 20.18 -8.21
N ARG A 44 -15.19 19.27 -8.99
CA ARG A 44 -15.86 18.06 -9.52
C ARG A 44 -14.86 16.92 -9.73
N ILE A 45 -15.38 15.69 -9.71
CA ILE A 45 -14.60 14.49 -10.01
C ILE A 45 -14.38 14.42 -11.52
N PRO A 46 -13.12 14.32 -12.01
CA PRO A 46 -12.84 14.20 -13.44
C PRO A 46 -13.36 12.87 -14.01
N SER A 47 -13.86 12.89 -15.24
CA SER A 47 -14.25 11.69 -16.01
C SER A 47 -13.10 11.10 -16.83
N SER A 48 -11.92 11.71 -16.77
CA SER A 48 -10.69 11.28 -17.44
C SER A 48 -9.50 11.67 -16.57
N ILE A 49 -8.32 11.11 -16.86
CA ILE A 49 -7.10 11.42 -16.11
C ILE A 49 -6.58 12.80 -16.56
N PRO A 50 -6.55 13.82 -15.66
CA PRO A 50 -6.43 15.23 -16.07
C PRO A 50 -5.08 15.58 -16.71
N TYR A 51 -4.00 14.88 -16.30
CA TYR A 51 -2.64 15.20 -16.73
C TYR A 51 -2.10 14.24 -17.79
N ALA A 52 -2.84 13.16 -18.08
CA ALA A 52 -2.45 12.20 -19.10
C ALA A 52 -2.87 12.65 -20.48
N ALA A 53 -2.00 12.41 -21.47
CA ALA A 53 -2.29 12.65 -22.87
C ALA A 53 -2.91 11.43 -23.56
N ALA A 54 -2.63 10.22 -23.06
CA ALA A 54 -3.30 9.01 -23.51
C ALA A 54 -4.79 9.06 -23.17
N PRO A 55 -5.67 8.58 -24.06
CA PRO A 55 -7.11 8.60 -23.83
C PRO A 55 -7.53 7.76 -22.62
N SER A 56 -8.31 8.35 -21.72
CA SER A 56 -8.82 7.70 -20.50
C SER A 56 -10.31 8.06 -20.28
N HIS A 57 -11.08 8.04 -21.37
CA HIS A 57 -12.50 8.37 -21.34
C HIS A 57 -13.29 7.34 -20.50
N ASP A 58 -14.34 7.83 -19.83
CA ASP A 58 -15.24 7.05 -18.98
C ASP A 58 -14.55 6.34 -17.79
N TRP A 59 -13.39 6.83 -17.38
CA TRP A 59 -12.73 6.32 -16.20
C TRP A 59 -13.62 6.46 -14.95
N VAL A 60 -13.70 5.37 -14.17
CA VAL A 60 -14.50 5.30 -12.95
C VAL A 60 -13.60 5.56 -11.75
N ASN A 61 -13.72 6.74 -11.14
CA ASN A 61 -12.97 7.08 -9.93
C ASN A 61 -13.74 6.65 -8.67
N VAL A 62 -13.15 5.78 -7.87
CA VAL A 62 -13.75 5.26 -6.63
C VAL A 62 -13.06 5.81 -5.37
N PRO A 63 -11.72 5.81 -5.21
CA PRO A 63 -11.06 6.18 -3.96
C PRO A 63 -10.89 7.70 -3.78
N VAL A 64 -11.91 8.48 -4.16
CA VAL A 64 -11.88 9.95 -4.17
C VAL A 64 -11.49 10.55 -2.81
N LEU A 65 -11.98 9.98 -1.70
CA LEU A 65 -11.61 10.46 -0.37
C LEU A 65 -10.11 10.24 -0.11
N GLY A 66 -9.55 9.13 -0.57
CA GLY A 66 -8.12 8.86 -0.50
C GLY A 66 -7.30 9.91 -1.26
N GLU A 67 -7.73 10.29 -2.46
CA GLU A 67 -7.09 11.32 -3.29
C GLU A 67 -7.10 12.69 -2.60
N LEU A 68 -8.25 13.09 -2.06
CA LEU A 68 -8.38 14.35 -1.33
C LEU A 68 -7.48 14.37 -0.08
N VAL A 69 -7.43 13.28 0.69
CA VAL A 69 -6.55 13.19 1.87
C VAL A 69 -5.08 13.27 1.47
N PHE A 70 -4.65 12.59 0.41
CA PHE A 70 -3.27 12.68 -0.08
C PHE A 70 -2.93 14.10 -0.55
N HIS A 71 -3.85 14.77 -1.24
CA HIS A 71 -3.66 16.18 -1.63
C HIS A 71 -3.44 17.08 -0.41
N TRP A 72 -4.27 16.96 0.63
CA TRP A 72 -4.12 17.79 1.83
C TRP A 72 -2.83 17.46 2.61
N LEU A 73 -2.45 16.19 2.68
CA LEU A 73 -1.19 15.79 3.33
C LEU A 73 0.04 16.35 2.59
N ASP A 74 0.02 16.30 1.26
CA ASP A 74 1.06 16.87 0.41
C ASP A 74 1.10 18.39 0.53
N ALA A 75 -0.04 19.06 0.45
CA ALA A 75 -0.15 20.52 0.59
C ALA A 75 0.33 21.05 1.96
N LEU A 76 0.14 20.26 3.03
CA LEU A 76 0.54 20.66 4.39
C LEU A 76 2.02 20.38 4.66
N GLY A 77 2.63 19.38 4.07
CA GLY A 77 3.98 18.96 4.45
C GLY A 77 4.81 18.30 3.34
N GLY A 78 4.33 18.27 2.11
CA GLY A 78 4.99 17.60 1.01
C GLY A 78 5.32 16.14 1.33
N ASP A 79 6.44 15.65 0.86
CA ASP A 79 6.92 14.30 1.12
C ASP A 79 7.02 13.97 2.63
N ARG A 80 7.38 14.93 3.47
CA ARG A 80 7.42 14.74 4.93
C ARG A 80 6.04 14.51 5.53
N GLY A 81 5.03 15.25 5.05
CA GLY A 81 3.63 15.06 5.46
C GLY A 81 3.11 13.68 5.12
N LEU A 82 3.43 13.19 3.93
CA LEU A 82 3.07 11.85 3.45
C LEU A 82 3.76 10.74 4.26
N VAL A 83 5.06 10.86 4.53
CA VAL A 83 5.80 9.91 5.38
C VAL A 83 5.29 9.93 6.83
N ALA A 84 4.98 11.10 7.38
CA ALA A 84 4.39 11.22 8.72
C ALA A 84 3.02 10.52 8.80
N ALA A 85 2.18 10.68 7.79
CA ALA A 85 0.88 10.00 7.71
C ALA A 85 1.03 8.47 7.68
N GLN A 86 2.02 7.94 6.93
CA GLN A 86 2.32 6.52 6.94
C GLN A 86 2.79 6.04 8.31
N ALA A 87 3.68 6.76 8.98
CA ALA A 87 4.14 6.41 10.32
C ALA A 87 2.98 6.39 11.34
N VAL A 88 2.05 7.35 11.25
CA VAL A 88 0.82 7.36 12.07
C VAL A 88 -0.06 6.16 11.76
N ALA A 89 -0.29 5.84 10.49
CA ALA A 89 -1.10 4.70 10.08
C ALA A 89 -0.50 3.38 10.60
N VAL A 90 0.82 3.22 10.52
CA VAL A 90 1.54 2.05 11.06
C VAL A 90 1.43 2.01 12.59
N ALA A 91 1.60 3.13 13.29
CA ALA A 91 1.44 3.19 14.74
C ALA A 91 0.03 2.77 15.19
N VAL A 92 -1.01 3.25 14.48
CA VAL A 92 -2.41 2.87 14.73
C VAL A 92 -2.63 1.38 14.45
N MET A 93 -2.15 0.89 13.32
CA MET A 93 -2.21 -0.53 12.95
C MET A 93 -1.58 -1.42 14.02
N LEU A 94 -0.32 -1.15 14.41
CA LEU A 94 0.39 -1.93 15.43
C LEU A 94 -0.29 -1.86 16.80
N THR A 95 -0.88 -0.70 17.14
CA THR A 95 -1.68 -0.54 18.37
C THR A 95 -2.94 -1.40 18.35
N LEU A 96 -3.65 -1.46 17.23
CA LEU A 96 -4.84 -2.31 17.06
C LEU A 96 -4.48 -3.80 17.15
N LEU A 97 -3.38 -4.22 16.51
CA LEU A 97 -2.86 -5.58 16.62
C LEU A 97 -2.43 -5.92 18.06
N LEU A 98 -1.78 -4.99 18.75
CA LEU A 98 -1.44 -5.15 20.17
C LEU A 98 -2.69 -5.35 21.01
N ARG A 99 -3.76 -4.59 20.78
CA ARG A 99 -5.05 -4.75 21.46
C ARG A 99 -5.66 -6.12 21.19
N ASP A 100 -5.61 -6.59 19.93
CA ASP A 100 -6.12 -7.92 19.57
C ASP A 100 -5.33 -9.04 20.24
N MET A 101 -4.00 -9.00 20.21
CA MET A 101 -3.13 -9.95 20.89
C MET A 101 -3.36 -9.97 22.41
N ARG A 102 -3.59 -8.80 23.03
CA ARG A 102 -3.95 -8.70 24.46
C ARG A 102 -5.29 -9.34 24.77
N ALA A 103 -6.30 -9.03 23.95
CA ALA A 103 -7.63 -9.60 24.10
C ALA A 103 -7.65 -11.11 23.87
N ALA A 104 -6.69 -11.64 23.12
CA ALA A 104 -6.47 -13.06 22.91
C ALA A 104 -5.63 -13.73 24.03
N GLY A 105 -5.10 -12.96 24.99
CA GLY A 105 -4.35 -13.49 26.13
C GLY A 105 -2.87 -13.78 25.90
N ALA A 106 -2.27 -13.26 24.81
CA ALA A 106 -0.84 -13.45 24.55
C ALA A 106 0.05 -12.76 25.61
N SER A 107 1.20 -13.35 25.94
CA SER A 107 2.17 -12.77 26.87
C SER A 107 2.84 -11.51 26.32
N ASP A 108 3.37 -10.62 27.17
CA ASP A 108 4.00 -9.36 26.72
C ASP A 108 5.20 -9.60 25.80
N GLY A 109 6.06 -10.56 26.15
CA GLY A 109 7.21 -10.93 25.32
C GLY A 109 6.81 -11.48 23.95
N ALA A 110 5.75 -12.31 23.88
CA ALA A 110 5.24 -12.84 22.61
C ALA A 110 4.65 -11.72 21.73
N ARG A 111 3.89 -10.80 22.36
CA ARG A 111 3.35 -9.62 21.65
C ARG A 111 4.47 -8.73 21.11
N ALA A 112 5.48 -8.44 21.93
CA ALA A 112 6.62 -7.62 21.52
C ALA A 112 7.37 -8.26 20.35
N LEU A 113 7.65 -9.57 20.42
CA LEU A 113 8.35 -10.29 19.35
C LEU A 113 7.57 -10.27 18.03
N VAL A 114 6.26 -10.54 18.07
CA VAL A 114 5.41 -10.49 16.88
C VAL A 114 5.35 -9.07 16.31
N ILE A 115 5.17 -8.04 17.14
CA ILE A 115 5.15 -6.63 16.71
C ILE A 115 6.47 -6.24 16.05
N VAL A 116 7.61 -6.65 16.58
CA VAL A 116 8.92 -6.40 15.95
C VAL A 116 9.04 -7.13 14.61
N GLY A 117 8.53 -8.35 14.50
CA GLY A 117 8.56 -9.13 13.25
C GLY A 117 7.71 -8.56 12.13
N ILE A 118 6.59 -7.88 12.45
CA ILE A 118 5.65 -7.36 11.44
C ILE A 118 6.30 -6.40 10.44
N PRO A 119 7.05 -5.33 10.82
CA PRO A 119 7.71 -4.46 9.86
C PRO A 119 8.67 -5.18 8.91
N PHE A 120 9.38 -6.20 9.37
CA PHE A 120 10.25 -7.01 8.50
C PHE A 120 9.45 -7.88 7.54
N ALA A 121 8.38 -8.53 8.01
CA ALA A 121 7.51 -9.32 7.13
C ALA A 121 6.70 -8.47 6.14
N THR A 122 6.52 -7.20 6.40
CA THR A 122 5.71 -6.30 5.56
C THR A 122 6.55 -5.18 4.96
N VAL A 123 7.87 -5.34 4.92
CA VAL A 123 8.82 -4.31 4.48
C VAL A 123 8.47 -3.77 3.08
N SER A 124 8.11 -4.63 2.13
CA SER A 124 7.72 -4.23 0.77
C SER A 124 6.48 -3.31 0.75
N ALA A 125 5.58 -3.46 1.72
CA ALA A 125 4.40 -2.62 1.86
C ALA A 125 4.66 -1.33 2.65
N LEU A 126 5.68 -1.31 3.52
CA LEU A 126 5.98 -0.19 4.42
C LEU A 126 7.11 0.71 3.94
N LEU A 127 7.96 0.24 3.01
CA LEU A 127 9.06 1.05 2.44
C LEU A 127 8.57 2.23 1.59
N VAL A 128 7.37 2.12 1.01
CA VAL A 128 6.85 3.10 0.06
C VAL A 128 5.49 3.58 0.50
N VAL A 129 5.34 4.90 0.62
CA VAL A 129 4.05 5.55 0.93
C VAL A 129 3.10 5.37 -0.26
N ARG A 130 1.93 4.81 0.02
CA ARG A 130 0.88 4.52 -0.98
C ARG A 130 -0.51 4.64 -0.36
N ALA A 131 -1.56 4.63 -1.20
CA ALA A 131 -2.95 4.56 -0.73
C ALA A 131 -3.23 3.41 0.26
N GLN A 132 -2.41 2.35 0.22
CA GLN A 132 -2.46 1.22 1.14
C GLN A 132 -2.33 1.63 2.62
N LEU A 133 -1.72 2.79 2.92
CA LEU A 133 -1.60 3.30 4.29
C LEU A 133 -2.95 3.38 5.02
N PHE A 134 -4.03 3.71 4.31
CA PHE A 134 -5.37 3.74 4.91
C PHE A 134 -5.88 2.35 5.29
N SER A 135 -5.56 1.36 4.47
CA SER A 135 -6.03 -0.01 4.67
C SER A 135 -5.34 -0.73 5.82
N LEU A 136 -4.13 -0.35 6.18
CA LEU A 136 -3.39 -0.96 7.29
C LEU A 136 -4.17 -0.90 8.61
N PRO A 137 -4.57 0.30 9.12
CA PRO A 137 -5.35 0.39 10.34
C PRO A 137 -6.78 -0.13 10.18
N LEU A 138 -7.42 0.06 9.01
CA LEU A 138 -8.80 -0.37 8.78
C LEU A 138 -8.93 -1.89 8.74
N PHE A 139 -7.97 -2.60 8.12
CA PHE A 139 -7.92 -4.06 8.17
C PHE A 139 -7.68 -4.58 9.59
N ALA A 140 -6.73 -4.00 10.32
CA ALA A 140 -6.47 -4.37 11.71
C ALA A 140 -7.72 -4.13 12.61
N LEU A 141 -8.44 -3.02 12.38
CA LEU A 141 -9.69 -2.71 13.08
C LEU A 141 -10.81 -3.72 12.73
N ALA A 142 -10.98 -4.06 11.46
CA ALA A 142 -11.93 -5.06 11.01
C ALA A 142 -11.66 -6.41 11.68
N VAL A 143 -10.42 -6.89 11.65
CA VAL A 143 -10.03 -8.16 12.27
C VAL A 143 -10.25 -8.15 13.79
N LEU A 144 -9.88 -7.06 14.48
CA LEU A 144 -10.14 -6.89 15.90
C LEU A 144 -11.64 -6.93 16.23
N LEU A 145 -12.48 -6.27 15.41
CA LEU A 145 -13.93 -6.29 15.53
C LEU A 145 -14.46 -7.73 15.39
N LEU A 146 -14.10 -8.42 14.30
CA LEU A 146 -14.56 -9.78 14.03
C LEU A 146 -14.15 -10.76 15.14
N ARG A 147 -12.91 -10.69 15.63
CA ARG A 147 -12.45 -11.53 16.74
C ARG A 147 -13.15 -11.21 18.06
N THR A 148 -13.44 -9.93 18.30
CA THR A 148 -14.20 -9.53 19.49
C THR A 148 -15.61 -10.10 19.44
N GLU A 149 -16.29 -10.00 18.30
CA GLU A 149 -17.61 -10.56 18.06
C GLU A 149 -17.61 -12.10 18.08
N ALA A 150 -16.54 -12.75 17.61
CA ALA A 150 -16.38 -14.20 17.70
C ALA A 150 -16.24 -14.71 19.15
N ARG A 151 -15.69 -13.87 20.06
CA ARG A 151 -15.59 -14.16 21.51
C ARG A 151 -16.87 -13.80 22.25
N ARG A 152 -17.45 -12.64 21.98
CA ARG A 152 -18.66 -12.09 22.65
C ARG A 152 -19.57 -11.44 21.61
N PRO A 153 -20.51 -12.19 21.06
CA PRO A 153 -21.45 -11.69 20.06
C PRO A 153 -22.25 -10.49 20.56
N SER A 154 -22.33 -9.44 19.75
CA SER A 154 -23.03 -8.21 20.07
C SER A 154 -23.57 -7.51 18.81
N ARG A 155 -24.27 -6.37 19.00
CA ARG A 155 -24.72 -5.51 17.91
C ARG A 155 -23.57 -4.68 17.29
N ARG A 156 -22.38 -4.65 17.91
CA ARG A 156 -21.21 -3.93 17.37
C ARG A 156 -20.75 -4.48 16.03
N LEU A 157 -21.14 -5.71 15.68
CA LEU A 157 -20.88 -6.28 14.35
C LEU A 157 -21.37 -5.38 13.21
N TRP A 158 -22.46 -4.62 13.43
CA TRP A 158 -22.96 -3.64 12.47
C TRP A 158 -21.99 -2.49 12.17
N LEU A 159 -20.98 -2.25 13.01
CA LEU A 159 -19.90 -1.28 12.73
C LEU A 159 -19.07 -1.67 11.50
N LEU A 160 -19.16 -2.91 11.04
CA LEU A 160 -18.54 -3.34 9.80
C LEU A 160 -19.10 -2.57 8.59
N VAL A 161 -20.39 -2.23 8.59
CA VAL A 161 -21.04 -1.53 7.48
C VAL A 161 -20.47 -0.13 7.25
N PRO A 162 -20.45 0.80 8.22
CA PRO A 162 -19.83 2.11 8.03
C PRO A 162 -18.31 2.01 7.83
N LEU A 163 -17.64 0.99 8.40
CA LEU A 163 -16.22 0.75 8.16
C LEU A 163 -15.95 0.42 6.68
N VAL A 164 -16.75 -0.45 6.06
CA VAL A 164 -16.64 -0.78 4.63
C VAL A 164 -16.96 0.45 3.77
N ALA A 165 -18.01 1.21 4.07
CA ALA A 165 -18.37 2.44 3.36
C ALA A 165 -17.22 3.47 3.38
N LEU A 166 -16.61 3.70 4.54
CA LEU A 166 -15.43 4.57 4.64
C LEU A 166 -14.24 4.02 3.84
N TRP A 167 -13.96 2.74 4.00
CA TRP A 167 -12.78 2.10 3.40
C TRP A 167 -12.84 2.05 1.88
N SER A 168 -14.02 1.80 1.28
CA SER A 168 -14.21 1.78 -0.17
C SER A 168 -13.87 3.13 -0.84
N ASN A 169 -14.06 4.25 -0.11
CA ASN A 169 -13.71 5.59 -0.57
C ASN A 169 -12.23 5.95 -0.38
N LEU A 170 -11.46 5.12 0.34
CA LEU A 170 -10.06 5.36 0.64
C LEU A 170 -9.11 4.47 -0.16
N HIS A 171 -9.42 3.16 -0.31
CA HIS A 171 -8.51 2.23 -0.98
C HIS A 171 -9.18 0.88 -1.32
N GLY A 172 -8.86 0.34 -2.48
CA GLY A 172 -9.43 -0.91 -2.99
C GLY A 172 -9.20 -2.19 -2.18
N ALA A 173 -8.26 -2.22 -1.23
CA ALA A 173 -8.04 -3.39 -0.36
C ALA A 173 -9.21 -3.66 0.61
N VAL A 174 -10.27 -2.84 0.63
CA VAL A 174 -11.53 -3.14 1.32
C VAL A 174 -12.08 -4.52 0.94
N LEU A 175 -11.88 -4.97 -0.31
CA LEU A 175 -12.29 -6.31 -0.76
C LEU A 175 -11.64 -7.43 0.05
N THR A 176 -10.38 -7.29 0.45
CA THR A 176 -9.70 -8.29 1.28
C THR A 176 -10.30 -8.33 2.69
N GLY A 177 -10.57 -7.17 3.28
CA GLY A 177 -11.26 -7.09 4.59
C GLY A 177 -12.67 -7.67 4.53
N LEU A 178 -13.41 -7.36 3.46
CA LEU A 178 -14.76 -7.85 3.23
C LEU A 178 -14.79 -9.38 2.98
N ALA A 179 -13.79 -9.93 2.29
CA ALA A 179 -13.63 -11.38 2.12
C ALA A 179 -13.44 -12.09 3.47
N VAL A 180 -12.55 -11.58 4.34
CA VAL A 180 -12.35 -12.12 5.70
C VAL A 180 -13.64 -12.01 6.53
N ALA A 181 -14.34 -10.87 6.45
CA ALA A 181 -15.61 -10.68 7.14
C ALA A 181 -16.69 -11.66 6.63
N THR A 182 -16.75 -11.89 5.32
CA THR A 182 -17.66 -12.87 4.71
C THR A 182 -17.41 -14.28 5.25
N VAL A 183 -16.14 -14.69 5.33
CA VAL A 183 -15.78 -16.00 5.93
C VAL A 183 -16.25 -16.08 7.39
N TYR A 184 -16.01 -15.05 8.20
CA TYR A 184 -16.50 -15.04 9.59
C TYR A 184 -18.02 -15.13 9.67
N LEU A 185 -18.72 -14.33 8.88
CA LEU A 185 -20.18 -14.26 8.89
C LEU A 185 -20.82 -15.60 8.49
N LEU A 186 -20.28 -16.27 7.47
CA LEU A 186 -20.81 -17.53 6.95
C LEU A 186 -20.38 -18.75 7.79
N VAL A 187 -19.13 -18.80 8.27
CA VAL A 187 -18.60 -19.99 8.93
C VAL A 187 -18.91 -20.01 10.44
N ASP A 188 -18.88 -18.86 11.12
CA ASP A 188 -19.07 -18.75 12.57
C ASP A 188 -20.43 -18.10 12.91
N ARG A 189 -20.68 -16.87 12.44
CA ARG A 189 -21.84 -16.08 12.91
C ARG A 189 -23.18 -16.64 12.44
N LEU A 190 -23.27 -17.16 11.22
CA LEU A 190 -24.50 -17.72 10.64
C LEU A 190 -25.09 -18.85 11.50
N ARG A 191 -24.24 -19.65 12.13
CA ARG A 191 -24.65 -20.75 13.01
C ARG A 191 -25.25 -20.30 14.35
N ARG A 192 -24.92 -19.06 14.76
CA ARG A 192 -25.35 -18.50 16.06
C ARG A 192 -26.55 -17.59 15.93
N ASP A 193 -26.57 -16.77 14.89
CA ASP A 193 -27.61 -15.78 14.62
C ASP A 193 -27.63 -15.48 13.11
N ARG A 194 -28.44 -16.25 12.41
CA ARG A 194 -28.52 -16.20 10.95
C ARG A 194 -29.00 -14.85 10.42
N TRP A 195 -29.92 -14.19 11.10
CA TRP A 195 -30.51 -12.95 10.62
C TRP A 195 -29.51 -11.79 10.71
N THR A 196 -28.82 -11.68 11.84
CA THR A 196 -27.73 -10.70 11.97
C THR A 196 -26.59 -11.01 11.01
N ALA A 197 -26.21 -12.27 10.83
CA ALA A 197 -25.15 -12.64 9.89
C ALA A 197 -25.48 -12.24 8.45
N LEU A 198 -26.66 -12.62 7.96
CA LEU A 198 -27.10 -12.29 6.59
C LEU A 198 -27.35 -10.78 6.41
N GLY A 199 -27.95 -10.12 7.43
CA GLY A 199 -28.17 -8.68 7.39
C GLY A 199 -26.88 -7.89 7.32
N VAL A 200 -25.88 -8.20 8.17
CA VAL A 200 -24.57 -7.54 8.13
C VAL A 200 -23.82 -7.88 6.85
N LEU A 201 -23.89 -9.13 6.36
CA LEU A 201 -23.27 -9.52 5.10
C LEU A 201 -23.83 -8.69 3.94
N ALA A 202 -25.13 -8.67 3.76
CA ALA A 202 -25.79 -7.94 2.68
C ALA A 202 -25.51 -6.43 2.79
N ALA A 203 -25.62 -5.85 4.00
CA ALA A 203 -25.36 -4.43 4.22
C ALA A 203 -23.90 -4.06 3.99
N SER A 204 -22.95 -4.92 4.37
CA SER A 204 -21.50 -4.65 4.15
C SER A 204 -21.13 -4.73 2.66
N TRP A 205 -21.68 -5.69 1.91
CA TRP A 205 -21.51 -5.73 0.45
C TRP A 205 -22.21 -4.56 -0.25
N GLY A 206 -23.38 -4.14 0.24
CA GLY A 206 -24.07 -2.93 -0.22
C GLY A 206 -23.27 -1.66 0.08
N ALA A 207 -22.62 -1.58 1.27
CA ALA A 207 -21.81 -0.46 1.67
C ALA A 207 -20.56 -0.24 0.78
N LEU A 208 -20.08 -1.28 0.07
CA LEU A 208 -19.03 -1.17 -0.92
C LEU A 208 -19.37 -0.17 -2.04
N PHE A 209 -20.66 -0.02 -2.34
CA PHE A 209 -21.17 0.88 -3.39
C PHE A 209 -21.47 2.30 -2.88
N VAL A 210 -21.24 2.59 -1.61
CA VAL A 210 -21.36 3.95 -1.05
C VAL A 210 -20.12 4.75 -1.42
N THR A 211 -19.95 5.01 -2.69
CA THR A 211 -18.83 5.76 -3.29
C THR A 211 -19.38 6.76 -4.31
N PRO A 212 -18.62 7.76 -4.76
CA PRO A 212 -19.05 8.65 -5.83
C PRO A 212 -19.40 7.94 -7.14
N ALA A 213 -18.80 6.77 -7.40
CA ALA A 213 -19.10 5.95 -8.59
C ALA A 213 -20.39 5.14 -8.46
N PHE A 214 -20.93 5.00 -7.24
CA PHE A 214 -22.16 4.28 -6.92
C PHE A 214 -22.27 2.94 -7.65
N ALA A 215 -23.26 2.73 -8.52
CA ALA A 215 -23.47 1.46 -9.24
C ALA A 215 -22.25 1.03 -10.08
N ARG A 216 -21.45 1.98 -10.56
CA ARG A 216 -20.24 1.72 -11.37
C ARG A 216 -19.03 1.27 -10.54
N THR A 217 -19.12 1.23 -9.21
CA THR A 217 -18.05 0.74 -8.34
C THR A 217 -17.59 -0.67 -8.72
N GLY A 218 -18.51 -1.53 -9.19
CA GLY A 218 -18.17 -2.87 -9.70
C GLY A 218 -17.26 -2.84 -10.94
N GLU A 219 -17.50 -1.89 -11.86
CA GLU A 219 -16.66 -1.70 -13.06
C GLU A 219 -15.22 -1.34 -12.69
N TYR A 220 -15.05 -0.46 -11.70
CA TYR A 220 -13.72 -0.10 -11.17
C TYR A 220 -12.94 -1.34 -10.69
N TYR A 221 -13.55 -2.17 -9.82
CA TYR A 221 -12.84 -3.36 -9.30
C TYR A 221 -12.52 -4.36 -10.40
N LEU A 222 -13.44 -4.56 -11.35
CA LEU A 222 -13.20 -5.43 -12.50
C LEU A 222 -12.09 -4.87 -13.40
N GLY A 223 -12.08 -3.56 -13.64
CA GLY A 223 -11.02 -2.87 -14.40
C GLY A 223 -9.64 -3.10 -13.80
N VAL A 224 -9.49 -2.89 -12.48
CA VAL A 224 -8.24 -3.13 -11.75
C VAL A 224 -7.78 -4.58 -11.86
N LEU A 225 -8.69 -5.55 -11.67
CA LEU A 225 -8.37 -6.99 -11.72
C LEU A 225 -8.01 -7.48 -13.12
N HIS A 226 -8.55 -6.85 -14.17
CA HIS A 226 -8.28 -7.18 -15.57
C HIS A 226 -7.24 -6.28 -16.23
N SER A 227 -6.57 -5.40 -15.48
CA SER A 227 -5.51 -4.54 -15.99
C SER A 227 -4.30 -5.34 -16.49
N GLU A 228 -3.52 -4.77 -17.41
CA GLU A 228 -2.30 -5.45 -17.91
C GLU A 228 -1.27 -5.73 -16.81
N PRO A 229 -1.02 -4.86 -15.80
CA PRO A 229 -0.17 -5.21 -14.66
C PRO A 229 -0.67 -6.45 -13.92
N ALA A 230 -1.98 -6.57 -13.70
CA ALA A 230 -2.57 -7.73 -13.03
C ALA A 230 -2.46 -9.00 -13.88
N ALA A 231 -2.74 -8.90 -15.18
CA ALA A 231 -2.70 -10.03 -16.10
C ALA A 231 -1.27 -10.54 -16.37
N SER A 232 -0.27 -9.63 -16.37
CA SER A 232 1.14 -9.96 -16.66
C SER A 232 1.96 -10.26 -15.40
N GLY A 233 1.41 -10.08 -14.20
CA GLY A 233 2.14 -10.17 -12.94
C GLY A 233 3.26 -9.12 -12.82
N PHE A 234 3.03 -7.91 -13.32
CA PHE A 234 4.02 -6.85 -13.27
C PHE A 234 4.06 -6.15 -11.91
N GLY A 235 5.27 -5.87 -11.41
CA GLY A 235 5.50 -5.11 -10.18
C GLY A 235 4.85 -5.80 -8.97
N LEU A 236 3.94 -5.10 -8.30
CA LEU A 236 3.25 -5.60 -7.11
C LEU A 236 2.22 -6.71 -7.36
N TRP A 237 1.90 -6.98 -8.62
CA TRP A 237 1.04 -8.09 -9.02
C TRP A 237 1.82 -9.39 -9.24
N ALA A 238 3.17 -9.34 -9.13
CA ALA A 238 3.99 -10.51 -9.25
C ALA A 238 3.68 -11.55 -8.15
N PRO A 239 3.71 -12.85 -8.48
CA PRO A 239 3.65 -13.91 -7.49
C PRO A 239 4.90 -13.88 -6.60
N LEU A 240 4.80 -14.48 -5.41
CA LEU A 240 5.96 -14.65 -4.53
C LEU A 240 7.10 -15.40 -5.22
N SER A 241 8.33 -14.92 -5.02
CA SER A 241 9.52 -15.48 -5.66
C SER A 241 10.71 -15.57 -4.70
N LEU A 242 11.34 -16.73 -4.64
CA LEU A 242 12.61 -16.93 -3.91
C LEU A 242 13.78 -16.12 -4.52
N ARG A 243 13.60 -15.57 -5.73
CA ARG A 243 14.60 -14.70 -6.37
C ARG A 243 14.51 -13.25 -5.91
N ASN A 244 13.39 -12.87 -5.27
CA ASN A 244 13.21 -11.53 -4.71
C ASN A 244 13.62 -11.53 -3.24
N PRO A 245 14.65 -10.77 -2.83
CA PRO A 245 15.11 -10.72 -1.44
C PRO A 245 14.02 -10.30 -0.45
N LEU A 246 13.12 -9.39 -0.83
CA LEU A 246 12.03 -8.94 0.03
C LEU A 246 11.01 -10.06 0.30
N ASP A 247 10.75 -10.92 -0.72
CA ASP A 247 9.88 -12.07 -0.55
C ASP A 247 10.53 -13.15 0.32
N VAL A 248 11.86 -13.32 0.24
CA VAL A 248 12.61 -14.21 1.14
C VAL A 248 12.51 -13.73 2.58
N VAL A 249 12.71 -12.44 2.84
CA VAL A 249 12.54 -11.85 4.19
C VAL A 249 11.10 -12.03 4.68
N PHE A 250 10.11 -11.77 3.83
CA PHE A 250 8.72 -12.05 4.16
C PHE A 250 8.51 -13.50 4.57
N MET A 251 8.95 -14.46 3.76
CA MET A 251 8.77 -15.90 4.05
C MET A 251 9.49 -16.32 5.34
N ALA A 252 10.69 -15.80 5.59
CA ALA A 252 11.46 -16.09 6.79
C ALA A 252 10.73 -15.70 8.09
N VAL A 253 9.85 -14.68 8.03
CA VAL A 253 9.05 -14.26 9.18
C VAL A 253 7.64 -14.84 9.14
N ALA A 254 6.99 -14.87 7.97
CA ALA A 254 5.61 -15.30 7.84
C ALA A 254 5.41 -16.79 8.11
N VAL A 255 6.35 -17.64 7.68
CA VAL A 255 6.26 -19.10 7.91
C VAL A 255 6.28 -19.45 9.40
N PRO A 256 7.21 -18.95 10.22
CA PRO A 256 7.14 -19.11 11.68
C PRO A 256 5.85 -18.55 12.29
N LEU A 257 5.39 -17.36 11.87
CA LEU A 257 4.15 -16.80 12.38
C LEU A 257 2.95 -17.70 12.07
N LEU A 258 2.84 -18.23 10.85
CA LEU A 258 1.80 -19.18 10.46
C LEU A 258 1.88 -20.46 11.30
N TRP A 259 3.09 -21.02 11.49
CA TRP A 259 3.31 -22.18 12.34
C TRP A 259 2.78 -21.97 13.75
N PHE A 260 3.14 -20.87 14.40
CA PHE A 260 2.68 -20.56 15.75
C PHE A 260 1.17 -20.25 15.76
N ALA A 261 0.64 -19.59 14.72
CA ALA A 261 -0.80 -19.31 14.59
C ALA A 261 -1.60 -20.62 14.55
N VAL A 262 -1.19 -21.62 13.79
CA VAL A 262 -1.85 -22.93 13.71
C VAL A 262 -1.74 -23.67 15.06
N ARG A 263 -0.58 -23.60 15.74
CA ARG A 263 -0.38 -24.19 17.08
C ARG A 263 -1.30 -23.59 18.14
N ALA A 264 -1.76 -22.36 17.97
CA ALA A 264 -2.74 -21.74 18.87
C ALA A 264 -4.14 -22.35 18.75
N ARG A 265 -4.36 -23.26 17.80
CA ARG A 265 -5.66 -23.88 17.50
C ARG A 265 -6.73 -22.82 17.22
N PRO A 266 -6.59 -22.01 16.16
CA PRO A 266 -7.54 -20.97 15.83
C PRO A 266 -8.91 -21.55 15.51
N LYS A 267 -9.95 -20.73 15.58
CA LYS A 267 -11.32 -21.12 15.19
C LYS A 267 -11.37 -21.44 13.70
N THR A 268 -12.36 -22.24 13.28
CA THR A 268 -12.51 -22.67 11.88
C THR A 268 -12.51 -21.50 10.89
N TRP A 269 -13.24 -20.41 11.19
CA TRP A 269 -13.27 -19.25 10.31
C TRP A 269 -11.89 -18.57 10.20
N GLU A 270 -11.09 -18.55 11.27
CA GLU A 270 -9.72 -18.01 11.22
C GLU A 270 -8.82 -18.89 10.37
N LEU A 271 -8.93 -20.22 10.51
CA LEU A 271 -8.16 -21.15 9.69
C LEU A 271 -8.51 -21.02 8.20
N VAL A 272 -9.81 -20.94 7.86
CA VAL A 272 -10.26 -20.72 6.48
C VAL A 272 -9.72 -19.39 5.94
N SER A 273 -9.81 -18.30 6.73
CA SER A 273 -9.27 -17.00 6.34
C SER A 273 -7.76 -17.04 6.14
N MET A 274 -7.00 -17.73 7.01
CA MET A 274 -5.54 -17.90 6.85
C MET A 274 -5.21 -18.60 5.53
N VAL A 275 -5.93 -19.68 5.20
CA VAL A 275 -5.71 -20.42 3.95
C VAL A 275 -6.00 -19.54 2.73
N LEU A 276 -7.12 -18.82 2.73
CA LEU A 276 -7.48 -17.92 1.63
C LEU A 276 -6.46 -16.79 1.46
N LEU A 277 -6.02 -16.16 2.57
CA LEU A 277 -5.00 -15.11 2.52
C LEU A 277 -3.65 -15.65 2.09
N ALA A 278 -3.27 -16.89 2.49
CA ALA A 278 -2.03 -17.52 2.05
C ALA A 278 -2.08 -17.82 0.54
N ILE A 279 -3.17 -18.36 0.02
CA ILE A 279 -3.37 -18.57 -1.42
C ILE A 279 -3.27 -17.23 -2.16
N ALA A 280 -4.00 -16.21 -1.72
CA ALA A 280 -3.94 -14.89 -2.33
C ALA A 280 -2.53 -14.28 -2.31
N THR A 281 -1.75 -14.54 -1.24
CA THR A 281 -0.36 -14.08 -1.11
C THR A 281 0.58 -14.78 -2.09
N VAL A 282 0.45 -16.09 -2.26
CA VAL A 282 1.28 -16.85 -3.21
C VAL A 282 1.03 -16.38 -4.64
N HIS A 283 -0.23 -16.15 -4.99
CA HIS A 283 -0.59 -15.68 -6.34
C HIS A 283 -0.17 -14.22 -6.59
N VAL A 284 -0.27 -13.35 -5.58
CA VAL A 284 0.01 -11.92 -5.70
C VAL A 284 0.70 -11.43 -4.43
N GLY A 285 2.01 -11.19 -4.51
CA GLY A 285 2.88 -10.88 -3.36
C GLY A 285 2.40 -9.68 -2.52
N ARG A 286 1.73 -8.69 -3.12
CA ARG A 286 1.15 -7.54 -2.38
C ARG A 286 0.13 -7.92 -1.31
N ASN A 287 -0.43 -9.13 -1.35
CA ASN A 287 -1.37 -9.61 -0.33
C ASN A 287 -0.67 -10.09 0.95
N SER A 288 0.66 -10.23 0.94
CA SER A 288 1.48 -10.68 2.06
C SER A 288 1.21 -9.90 3.36
N VAL A 289 0.99 -8.60 3.26
CA VAL A 289 0.71 -7.75 4.42
C VAL A 289 -0.57 -8.19 5.14
N TRP A 290 -1.65 -8.50 4.41
CA TRP A 290 -2.93 -8.90 5.01
C TRP A 290 -2.83 -10.23 5.74
N LEU A 291 -2.06 -11.17 5.18
CA LEU A 291 -1.77 -12.44 5.84
C LEU A 291 -1.05 -12.23 7.17
N VAL A 292 0.04 -11.44 7.17
CA VAL A 292 0.83 -11.16 8.38
C VAL A 292 -0.01 -10.48 9.46
N LEU A 293 -0.78 -9.44 9.10
CA LEU A 293 -1.65 -8.74 10.04
C LEU A 293 -2.73 -9.68 10.61
N PHE A 294 -3.28 -10.57 9.79
CA PHE A 294 -4.29 -11.53 10.23
C PHE A 294 -3.72 -12.57 11.18
N VAL A 295 -2.54 -13.14 10.91
CA VAL A 295 -1.96 -14.20 11.75
C VAL A 295 -1.31 -13.69 13.03
N ALA A 296 -1.09 -12.38 13.18
CA ALA A 296 -0.35 -11.79 14.30
C ALA A 296 -0.87 -12.20 15.68
N ALA A 297 -2.18 -12.10 15.92
CA ALA A 297 -2.75 -12.43 17.23
C ALA A 297 -2.72 -13.94 17.55
N PRO A 298 -3.16 -14.86 16.69
CA PRO A 298 -3.00 -16.29 16.95
C PRO A 298 -1.53 -16.71 17.03
N ALA A 299 -0.60 -16.14 16.24
CA ALA A 299 0.82 -16.42 16.37
C ALA A 299 1.37 -16.05 17.75
N ALA A 300 1.02 -14.86 18.26
CA ALA A 300 1.42 -14.43 19.59
C ALA A 300 0.88 -15.35 20.71
N CYS A 301 -0.33 -15.91 20.53
CA CYS A 301 -0.89 -16.90 21.46
C CYS A 301 -0.19 -18.26 21.37
N GLY A 302 0.27 -18.66 20.19
CA GLY A 302 1.02 -19.92 19.99
C GLY A 302 2.46 -19.86 20.49
N LEU A 303 3.03 -18.66 20.59
CA LEU A 303 4.35 -18.39 21.15
C LEU A 303 4.30 -18.45 22.70
N ARG A 304 4.61 -19.62 23.27
CA ARG A 304 4.66 -19.83 24.73
C ARG A 304 6.03 -19.43 25.29
N LEU A 305 6.32 -18.11 25.32
CA LEU A 305 7.56 -17.61 25.91
C LEU A 305 7.45 -17.64 27.44
N ARG A 306 8.14 -18.57 28.08
CA ARG A 306 8.32 -18.65 29.56
C ARG A 306 9.64 -17.97 29.91
N GLY A 307 9.64 -17.02 30.86
CA GLY A 307 10.82 -16.65 31.61
C GLY A 307 11.73 -15.53 31.12
N VAL A 308 11.24 -14.52 30.35
CA VAL A 308 12.07 -13.34 29.98
C VAL A 308 12.08 -12.27 31.09
N ALA A 309 12.18 -12.68 32.35
CA ALA A 309 12.06 -11.75 33.48
C ALA A 309 13.38 -11.06 33.92
N SER A 310 14.55 -11.58 33.56
CA SER A 310 15.81 -11.12 34.17
C SER A 310 16.69 -10.16 33.34
N ALA A 311 16.40 -9.95 32.06
CA ALA A 311 17.11 -8.95 31.25
C ALA A 311 16.38 -7.57 31.18
N ARG A 312 15.41 -7.37 32.08
CA ARG A 312 14.44 -6.26 32.02
C ARG A 312 15.03 -4.84 32.09
N GLY A 313 16.07 -4.62 32.88
CA GLY A 313 16.60 -3.26 33.13
C GLY A 313 17.37 -2.69 31.97
N VAL A 314 18.27 -3.46 31.38
CA VAL A 314 19.14 -3.03 30.27
C VAL A 314 18.33 -2.94 28.94
N LEU A 315 17.44 -3.93 28.69
CA LEU A 315 16.52 -3.90 27.54
C LEU A 315 15.52 -2.74 27.62
N LEU A 316 15.06 -2.34 28.82
CA LEU A 316 14.13 -1.21 28.98
C LEU A 316 14.81 0.14 28.76
N ALA A 317 16.06 0.32 29.19
CA ALA A 317 16.79 1.55 28.95
C ALA A 317 17.15 1.71 27.46
N SER A 318 17.68 0.66 26.84
CA SER A 318 17.99 0.66 25.40
C SER A 318 16.75 0.74 24.52
N ALA A 319 15.62 0.17 24.94
CA ALA A 319 14.37 0.18 24.20
C ALA A 319 13.72 1.58 24.10
N TRP A 320 14.02 2.53 24.99
CA TRP A 320 13.60 3.93 24.84
C TRP A 320 14.59 4.76 24.04
N VAL A 321 15.88 4.48 24.15
CA VAL A 321 16.91 5.21 23.41
C VAL A 321 16.82 4.95 21.92
N VAL A 322 16.63 3.70 21.51
CA VAL A 322 16.55 3.33 20.09
C VAL A 322 15.37 4.03 19.37
N PRO A 323 14.11 3.99 19.83
CA PRO A 323 13.02 4.74 19.21
C PRO A 323 13.24 6.24 19.18
N ILE A 324 13.82 6.83 20.22
CA ILE A 324 14.11 8.27 20.25
C ILE A 324 15.19 8.62 19.22
N VAL A 325 16.28 7.87 19.15
CA VAL A 325 17.36 8.08 18.18
C VAL A 325 16.82 7.90 16.75
N LEU A 326 16.05 6.87 16.50
CA LEU A 326 15.44 6.63 15.19
C LEU A 326 14.41 7.72 14.84
N LEU A 327 13.63 8.20 15.80
CA LEU A 327 12.68 9.29 15.60
C LEU A 327 13.41 10.59 15.25
N VAL A 328 14.46 10.93 15.99
CA VAL A 328 15.31 12.09 15.70
C VAL A 328 15.97 11.93 14.31
N ALA A 329 16.51 10.76 14.01
CA ALA A 329 17.09 10.46 12.70
C ALA A 329 16.04 10.56 11.57
N ALA A 330 14.83 10.04 11.78
CA ALA A 330 13.74 10.10 10.81
C ALA A 330 13.27 11.55 10.55
N ILE A 331 13.17 12.36 11.60
CA ILE A 331 12.79 13.78 11.49
C ILE A 331 13.90 14.61 10.84
N SER A 332 15.15 14.28 11.15
CA SER A 332 16.33 15.00 10.63
C SER A 332 16.69 14.60 9.19
N ARG A 333 16.30 13.42 8.78
CA ARG A 333 16.62 12.89 7.44
C ARG A 333 15.79 13.62 6.38
N ALA A 334 16.47 14.06 5.29
CA ALA A 334 15.75 14.40 4.06
C ALA A 334 15.04 13.15 3.53
N PRO A 335 13.79 13.23 3.06
CA PRO A 335 13.13 12.11 2.38
C PRO A 335 14.01 11.58 1.27
N MET A 336 14.02 10.24 1.08
CA MET A 336 14.78 9.63 0.00
C MET A 336 14.23 10.14 -1.35
N GLN A 337 15.11 10.74 -2.15
CA GLN A 337 14.73 11.25 -3.46
C GLN A 337 14.47 10.07 -4.40
N THR A 338 13.24 9.94 -4.86
CA THR A 338 12.77 8.86 -5.74
C THR A 338 12.44 9.35 -7.15
N VAL A 339 12.53 10.66 -7.38
CA VAL A 339 12.19 11.34 -8.63
C VAL A 339 13.28 12.29 -9.04
N ALA A 340 13.33 12.65 -10.31
CA ALA A 340 14.22 13.66 -10.85
C ALA A 340 14.15 14.97 -10.05
N GLY A 341 15.28 15.63 -9.85
CA GLY A 341 15.35 16.91 -9.17
C GLY A 341 14.61 18.03 -9.92
N PRO A 342 14.22 19.10 -9.22
CA PRO A 342 13.43 20.21 -9.82
C PRO A 342 14.10 20.84 -11.05
N ALA A 343 15.44 20.91 -11.06
CA ALA A 343 16.20 21.47 -12.20
C ALA A 343 16.04 20.62 -13.46
N LEU A 344 16.18 19.27 -13.33
CA LEU A 344 16.05 18.33 -14.44
C LEU A 344 14.61 18.26 -14.94
N ARG A 345 13.63 18.21 -14.05
CA ARG A 345 12.20 18.30 -14.42
C ARG A 345 11.87 19.61 -15.14
N GLY A 346 12.38 20.74 -14.63
CA GLY A 346 12.21 22.03 -15.28
C GLY A 346 12.84 22.07 -16.69
N GLN A 347 13.99 21.41 -16.90
CA GLN A 347 14.62 21.26 -18.21
C GLN A 347 13.73 20.40 -19.14
N ALA A 348 13.20 19.26 -18.65
CA ALA A 348 12.32 18.40 -19.41
C ALA A 348 11.07 19.17 -19.91
N VAL A 349 10.45 19.96 -19.02
CA VAL A 349 9.29 20.78 -19.36
C VAL A 349 9.60 21.84 -20.43
N ARG A 350 10.76 22.52 -20.31
CA ARG A 350 11.17 23.52 -21.34
C ARG A 350 11.40 22.85 -22.69
N LEU A 351 12.09 21.70 -22.70
CA LEU A 351 12.37 20.96 -23.95
C LEU A 351 11.13 20.36 -24.60
N ALA A 352 10.13 20.00 -23.79
CA ALA A 352 8.88 19.46 -24.29
C ALA A 352 7.99 20.52 -24.99
N GLY A 353 8.18 21.82 -24.68
CA GLY A 353 7.44 22.90 -25.35
C GLY A 353 5.91 22.77 -25.27
N GLY A 354 5.40 22.20 -24.18
CA GLY A 354 3.97 21.94 -24.00
C GLY A 354 3.48 20.57 -24.50
N GLN A 355 4.34 19.81 -25.18
CA GLN A 355 4.02 18.43 -25.57
C GLN A 355 4.07 17.49 -24.37
N PRO A 356 3.36 16.36 -24.38
CA PRO A 356 3.41 15.36 -23.33
C PRO A 356 4.82 14.77 -23.20
N ILE A 357 5.30 14.64 -21.95
CA ILE A 357 6.57 14.00 -21.64
C ILE A 357 6.32 12.50 -21.44
N LEU A 358 7.12 11.66 -22.09
CA LEU A 358 7.17 10.25 -21.75
C LEU A 358 8.09 10.08 -20.53
N ALA A 359 7.53 9.65 -19.42
CA ALA A 359 8.31 9.48 -18.18
C ALA A 359 7.96 8.14 -17.54
N ASP A 360 8.90 7.57 -16.75
CA ASP A 360 8.58 6.42 -15.93
C ASP A 360 7.62 6.77 -14.79
N SER A 361 7.15 5.75 -14.05
CA SER A 361 6.02 5.93 -13.13
C SER A 361 6.26 7.01 -12.10
N GLU A 362 7.42 7.01 -11.42
CA GLU A 362 7.70 7.96 -10.35
C GLU A 362 7.79 9.40 -10.87
N ASP A 363 8.48 9.61 -11.97
CA ASP A 363 8.66 10.92 -12.58
C ASP A 363 7.40 11.41 -13.29
N ALA A 364 6.64 10.49 -13.93
CA ALA A 364 5.35 10.82 -14.54
C ALA A 364 4.38 11.41 -13.51
N GLU A 365 4.34 10.81 -12.33
CA GLU A 365 3.43 11.22 -11.28
C GLU A 365 3.87 12.49 -10.58
N GLN A 366 5.17 12.71 -10.44
CA GLN A 366 5.68 13.99 -9.96
C GLN A 366 5.40 15.11 -10.98
N LEU A 367 5.59 14.85 -12.27
CA LEU A 367 5.24 15.82 -13.32
C LEU A 367 3.74 16.12 -13.31
N ALA A 368 2.88 15.11 -13.10
CA ALA A 368 1.43 15.29 -12.95
C ALA A 368 1.08 16.16 -11.73
N LEU A 369 1.75 15.92 -10.58
CA LEU A 369 1.60 16.73 -9.37
C LEU A 369 2.05 18.19 -9.60
N ASP A 370 3.14 18.39 -10.37
CA ASP A 370 3.62 19.69 -10.82
C ASP A 370 2.69 20.33 -11.89
N GLY A 371 1.56 19.71 -12.22
CA GLY A 371 0.58 20.18 -13.20
C GLY A 371 1.02 20.06 -14.66
N ARG A 372 1.96 19.15 -14.97
CA ARG A 372 2.51 18.95 -16.31
C ARG A 372 1.85 17.77 -17.02
N ARG A 373 1.82 17.82 -18.35
CA ARG A 373 1.26 16.73 -19.15
C ARG A 373 2.29 15.63 -19.36
N VAL A 374 1.86 14.40 -19.06
CA VAL A 374 2.63 13.18 -19.32
C VAL A 374 1.85 12.27 -20.26
N TRP A 375 2.50 11.28 -20.87
CA TRP A 375 1.79 10.35 -21.75
C TRP A 375 0.80 9.50 -20.96
N ILE A 376 1.27 8.72 -20.01
CA ILE A 376 0.49 7.87 -19.09
C ILE A 376 1.07 8.04 -17.69
N ALA A 377 0.23 7.89 -16.68
CA ALA A 377 0.59 7.76 -15.28
C ALA A 377 -0.40 6.80 -14.58
N ASN A 378 -0.33 6.63 -13.27
CA ASN A 378 -1.36 5.90 -12.54
C ASN A 378 -2.68 6.72 -12.47
N PRO A 379 -3.83 6.06 -12.34
CA PRO A 379 -4.01 4.61 -12.37
C PRO A 379 -3.93 4.05 -13.80
N ILE A 380 -3.07 3.08 -14.00
CA ILE A 380 -2.78 2.56 -15.35
C ILE A 380 -3.99 1.84 -15.99
N ASP A 381 -4.90 1.31 -15.17
CA ASP A 381 -6.14 0.67 -15.59
C ASP A 381 -7.17 1.64 -16.19
N ALA A 382 -6.95 2.95 -16.06
CA ALA A 382 -7.78 3.97 -16.69
C ALA A 382 -7.60 4.06 -18.22
N PHE A 383 -6.53 3.48 -18.76
CA PHE A 383 -6.16 3.58 -20.18
C PHE A 383 -6.52 2.32 -20.97
N ALA A 384 -6.58 2.46 -22.29
CA ALA A 384 -6.78 1.31 -23.17
C ALA A 384 -5.66 0.26 -22.99
N ARG A 385 -5.99 -1.03 -23.08
CA ARG A 385 -5.02 -2.13 -22.86
C ARG A 385 -3.79 -2.04 -23.77
N ASN A 386 -3.94 -1.56 -25.01
CA ASN A 386 -2.82 -1.39 -25.93
C ASN A 386 -1.83 -0.32 -25.42
N ASP A 387 -2.33 0.78 -24.85
CA ASP A 387 -1.50 1.83 -24.27
C ASP A 387 -0.82 1.33 -22.98
N GLN A 388 -1.55 0.59 -22.14
CA GLN A 388 -0.97 -0.09 -20.97
C GLN A 388 0.19 -1.03 -21.38
N ARG A 389 -0.02 -1.90 -22.39
CA ARG A 389 1.02 -2.82 -22.88
C ARG A 389 2.22 -2.09 -23.44
N ALA A 390 1.99 -1.06 -24.25
CA ALA A 390 3.08 -0.28 -24.83
C ALA A 390 3.91 0.37 -23.73
N TYR A 391 3.26 0.99 -22.74
CA TYR A 391 3.94 1.64 -21.63
C TYR A 391 4.72 0.65 -20.75
N LEU A 392 4.11 -0.48 -20.34
CA LEU A 392 4.79 -1.51 -19.57
C LEU A 392 5.95 -2.16 -20.34
N SER A 393 5.79 -2.35 -21.66
CA SER A 393 6.87 -2.85 -22.52
C SER A 393 8.03 -1.87 -22.57
N TRP A 394 7.74 -0.58 -22.68
CA TRP A 394 8.74 0.47 -22.65
C TRP A 394 9.51 0.48 -21.31
N LEU A 395 8.82 0.48 -20.18
CA LEU A 395 9.45 0.40 -18.84
C LEU A 395 10.36 -0.81 -18.68
N GLN A 396 10.02 -1.92 -19.37
CA GLN A 396 10.82 -3.15 -19.35
C GLN A 396 11.94 -3.18 -20.40
N GLY A 397 12.13 -2.11 -21.16
CA GLY A 397 13.11 -2.04 -22.25
C GLY A 397 12.81 -2.98 -23.41
N ARG A 398 11.54 -3.36 -23.64
CA ARG A 398 11.12 -4.28 -24.72
C ARG A 398 10.74 -3.51 -25.98
N GLY A 399 11.00 -4.11 -27.16
CA GLY A 399 10.77 -3.48 -28.47
C GLY A 399 9.34 -3.06 -28.76
N ALA A 400 8.32 -3.69 -28.16
CA ALA A 400 6.93 -3.23 -28.27
C ALA A 400 6.70 -1.82 -27.72
N GLY A 401 7.57 -1.32 -26.84
CA GLY A 401 7.56 0.05 -26.30
C GLY A 401 8.09 1.10 -27.28
N ASP A 402 8.77 0.74 -28.39
CA ASP A 402 9.36 1.67 -29.34
C ASP A 402 8.32 2.52 -30.06
N THR A 403 7.07 2.06 -30.10
CA THR A 403 5.95 2.86 -30.63
C THR A 403 5.76 4.16 -29.84
N LEU A 404 6.04 4.15 -28.54
CA LEU A 404 6.01 5.34 -27.67
C LEU A 404 7.21 6.24 -27.94
N LEU A 405 8.39 5.65 -28.10
CA LEU A 405 9.59 6.42 -28.42
C LEU A 405 9.42 7.18 -29.73
N ARG A 406 8.80 6.61 -30.76
CA ARG A 406 8.53 7.31 -32.04
C ARG A 406 7.61 8.52 -31.93
N ARG A 407 6.79 8.61 -30.89
CA ARG A 407 5.78 9.66 -30.70
C ARG A 407 6.17 10.75 -29.73
N HIS A 408 7.28 10.59 -29.02
CA HIS A 408 7.72 11.51 -27.98
C HIS A 408 9.13 11.98 -28.23
N ASP A 409 9.35 13.29 -28.15
CA ASP A 409 10.67 13.90 -28.37
C ASP A 409 11.45 14.09 -27.07
N VAL A 410 10.74 14.10 -25.92
CA VAL A 410 11.34 14.27 -24.60
C VAL A 410 10.95 13.07 -23.72
N VAL A 411 11.98 12.42 -23.21
CA VAL A 411 11.84 11.20 -22.40
C VAL A 411 12.63 11.37 -21.11
N LEU A 412 11.97 11.17 -19.97
CA LEU A 412 12.58 11.21 -18.64
C LEU A 412 12.49 9.81 -18.03
N VAL A 413 13.63 9.20 -17.72
CA VAL A 413 13.71 7.83 -17.22
C VAL A 413 14.58 7.74 -15.98
N GLN A 414 14.28 6.80 -15.08
CA GLN A 414 15.16 6.50 -13.96
C GLN A 414 16.50 5.99 -14.45
N ALA A 415 17.55 6.46 -13.81
CA ALA A 415 18.92 5.99 -14.03
C ALA A 415 18.99 4.47 -13.76
N ASP A 416 19.83 3.80 -14.53
CA ASP A 416 20.07 2.34 -14.44
C ASP A 416 18.83 1.46 -14.65
N SER A 417 17.76 2.05 -15.22
CA SER A 417 16.55 1.29 -15.60
C SER A 417 16.73 0.64 -16.98
N LYS A 418 15.94 -0.42 -17.22
CA LYS A 418 15.92 -1.09 -18.55
C LYS A 418 15.46 -0.17 -19.67
N ALA A 419 14.58 0.80 -19.38
CA ALA A 419 14.18 1.82 -20.33
C ALA A 419 15.35 2.75 -20.68
N GLN A 420 16.13 3.14 -19.67
CA GLN A 420 17.34 3.96 -19.86
C GLN A 420 18.43 3.21 -20.66
N GLU A 421 18.69 1.92 -20.33
CA GLU A 421 19.64 1.10 -21.10
C GLU A 421 19.29 0.99 -22.58
N ARG A 422 17.97 0.94 -22.90
CA ARG A 422 17.48 0.88 -24.27
C ARG A 422 17.65 2.23 -24.98
N LEU A 423 17.28 3.34 -24.33
CA LEU A 423 17.45 4.69 -24.88
C LEU A 423 18.92 5.03 -25.14
N ALA A 424 19.83 4.60 -24.27
CA ALA A 424 21.26 4.81 -24.44
C ALA A 424 21.85 4.11 -25.69
N ARG A 425 21.12 3.14 -26.28
CA ARG A 425 21.52 2.44 -27.51
C ARG A 425 20.73 2.90 -28.75
N ASP A 426 19.85 3.87 -28.60
CA ASP A 426 19.00 4.38 -29.67
C ASP A 426 19.59 5.72 -30.21
N ASP A 427 20.21 5.68 -31.38
CA ASP A 427 20.83 6.84 -32.04
C ASP A 427 19.84 7.99 -32.32
N ALA A 428 18.53 7.70 -32.28
CA ALA A 428 17.51 8.72 -32.42
C ALA A 428 17.36 9.62 -31.18
N PHE A 429 18.00 9.26 -30.05
CA PHE A 429 17.93 10.04 -28.82
C PHE A 429 19.33 10.39 -28.31
N ARG A 430 19.46 11.60 -27.76
CA ARG A 430 20.67 12.03 -27.05
C ARG A 430 20.36 12.38 -25.59
N GLU A 431 21.25 12.03 -24.69
CA GLU A 431 21.20 12.50 -23.32
C GLU A 431 21.44 14.03 -23.29
N VAL A 432 20.54 14.76 -22.63
CA VAL A 432 20.61 16.22 -22.51
C VAL A 432 20.68 16.70 -21.07
N GLY A 433 20.52 15.80 -20.11
CA GLY A 433 20.66 16.10 -18.68
C GLY A 433 20.55 14.83 -17.84
N ARG A 434 21.14 14.90 -16.66
CA ARG A 434 21.14 13.78 -15.69
C ARG A 434 21.23 14.32 -14.27
N ASP A 435 20.64 13.63 -13.32
CA ASP A 435 20.92 13.78 -11.90
C ASP A 435 21.16 12.40 -11.24
N ALA A 436 21.13 12.33 -9.92
CA ALA A 436 21.37 11.09 -9.19
C ALA A 436 20.26 10.02 -9.36
N VAL A 437 19.08 10.41 -9.84
CA VAL A 437 17.89 9.55 -9.89
C VAL A 437 17.44 9.29 -11.32
N ALA A 438 17.54 10.30 -12.21
CA ALA A 438 16.95 10.24 -13.53
C ALA A 438 17.87 10.78 -14.63
N VAL A 439 17.57 10.36 -15.86
CA VAL A 439 18.25 10.78 -17.09
C VAL A 439 17.21 11.34 -18.06
N LEU A 440 17.51 12.50 -18.62
CA LEU A 440 16.68 13.19 -19.59
C LEU A 440 17.24 13.00 -21.00
N TYR A 441 16.43 12.46 -21.87
CA TYR A 441 16.71 12.28 -23.28
C TYR A 441 15.87 13.21 -24.16
N LYS A 442 16.44 13.67 -25.24
CA LYS A 442 15.74 14.40 -26.31
C LYS A 442 16.03 13.73 -27.65
N ARG A 443 15.01 13.64 -28.50
CA ARG A 443 15.16 13.15 -29.86
C ARG A 443 16.17 14.01 -30.62
N ALA A 444 17.09 13.39 -31.33
CA ALA A 444 17.99 14.06 -32.26
C ALA A 444 17.14 14.62 -33.43
N SER A 445 17.36 15.92 -33.72
CA SER A 445 16.68 16.62 -34.81
C SER A 445 17.26 16.21 -36.16
#